data_45369aaef7fc9718eecfc4986d78c452
#
_entry.id   45369aaef7fc9718eecfc4986d78c452
#
_cell.length_a   1.000
_cell.length_b   1.000
_cell.length_c   1.000
_cell.angle_alpha   90.00
_cell.angle_beta   90.00
_cell.angle_gamma   90.00
#
_symmetry.space_group_name_H-M   'P 1'
#
loop_
_entity.id
_entity.type
_entity.pdbx_description
1 polymer ?
#
loop_
_entity_poly.entity_id
_entity_poly.type
_entity_poly.pdbx_seq_one_letter_code
_entity_poly.pdbx_strand_id
1 'polypeptide(L)'
;MVRRLAHPGRGFTQGLIADGGTVWESTGRYGVSALCRYPLGSGASERCADVPAEFFAEGICRVGDVIWQLTWKERVALAWDADTMELTGRVPYNREGWGMCAADGYVVTSDGSSELVRRDPKDLSPQAVVHVRSNGRRVQGLNDLAWSMGRVWANVAGTHYVAGIDPDSGEVTDIVNARRGWERHLGDPQAIMNGIAALPAEGEFLLTGKCWRWIRHVRLRPALDRQAPEHVLSGQAR
;
A
#
# COMPACT_ATOMS: atom_id res chain seq x y z
N MET A 1 7.33 -15.24 8.79
CA MET A 1 5.90 -15.05 9.14
C MET A 1 5.78 -15.20 10.64
N VAL A 2 5.13 -14.26 11.31
CA VAL A 2 4.88 -14.30 12.75
C VAL A 2 3.55 -15.03 13.00
N ARG A 3 2.46 -14.57 12.39
CA ARG A 3 1.13 -15.19 12.50
C ARG A 3 0.24 -14.86 11.29
N ARG A 4 -0.84 -15.60 11.13
CA ARG A 4 -1.95 -15.31 10.22
C ARG A 4 -3.13 -14.75 11.02
N LEU A 5 -3.77 -13.73 10.47
CA LEU A 5 -4.95 -13.09 11.04
C LEU A 5 -6.07 -13.19 10.01
N ALA A 6 -7.31 -13.38 10.44
CA ALA A 6 -8.44 -13.36 9.54
C ALA A 6 -8.54 -12.01 8.84
N HIS A 7 -8.83 -12.00 7.54
CA HIS A 7 -9.07 -10.80 6.76
C HIS A 7 -10.58 -10.56 6.68
N PRO A 8 -11.10 -9.49 7.31
CA PRO A 8 -12.51 -9.18 7.24
C PRO A 8 -12.95 -8.89 5.80
N GLY A 9 -14.09 -9.45 5.38
CA GLY A 9 -14.74 -9.10 4.12
C GLY A 9 -14.06 -9.55 2.83
N ARG A 10 -12.80 -10.00 2.85
CA ARG A 10 -12.04 -10.42 1.65
C ARG A 10 -12.11 -9.37 0.54
N GLY A 11 -11.84 -8.11 0.89
CA GLY A 11 -11.91 -6.98 -0.01
C GLY A 11 -10.90 -7.07 -1.17
N PHE A 12 -11.14 -6.29 -2.21
CA PHE A 12 -10.17 -6.04 -3.26
C PHE A 12 -9.16 -4.99 -2.78
N THR A 13 -8.29 -5.39 -1.85
CA THR A 13 -7.38 -4.52 -1.10
C THR A 13 -6.48 -3.70 -2.04
N GLN A 14 -6.49 -2.39 -1.83
CA GLN A 14 -5.67 -1.44 -2.57
C GLN A 14 -4.74 -0.64 -1.67
N GLY A 15 -5.07 -0.46 -0.41
CA GLY A 15 -4.21 0.20 0.57
C GLY A 15 -4.50 -0.29 1.98
N LEU A 16 -3.48 -0.28 2.84
CA LEU A 16 -3.55 -0.78 4.21
C LEU A 16 -2.77 0.14 5.17
N ILE A 17 -3.36 0.46 6.31
CA ILE A 17 -2.69 1.15 7.42
C ILE A 17 -2.90 0.34 8.70
N ALA A 18 -1.90 0.31 9.58
CA ALA A 18 -2.01 -0.18 10.94
C ALA A 18 -1.71 0.94 11.92
N ASP A 19 -2.64 1.24 12.80
CA ASP A 19 -2.51 2.32 13.76
C ASP A 19 -3.20 1.97 15.08
N GLY A 20 -2.47 2.01 16.19
CA GLY A 20 -3.01 1.82 17.54
C GLY A 20 -3.80 0.50 17.74
N GLY A 21 -3.47 -0.57 17.01
CA GLY A 21 -4.22 -1.84 17.03
C GLY A 21 -5.43 -1.86 16.10
N THR A 22 -5.70 -0.78 15.38
CA THR A 22 -6.72 -0.67 14.34
C THR A 22 -6.06 -0.84 12.97
N VAL A 23 -6.74 -1.53 12.08
CA VAL A 23 -6.38 -1.62 10.66
C VAL A 23 -7.38 -0.79 9.86
N TRP A 24 -6.86 0.03 8.96
CA TRP A 24 -7.61 0.69 7.92
C TRP A 24 -7.32 0.02 6.59
N GLU A 25 -8.35 -0.17 5.82
CA GLU A 25 -8.26 -0.82 4.51
C GLU A 25 -9.06 -0.04 3.47
N SER A 26 -8.41 0.28 2.38
CA SER A 26 -9.06 0.76 1.16
C SER A 26 -9.29 -0.41 0.22
N THR A 27 -10.53 -0.59 -0.22
CA THR A 27 -10.89 -1.61 -1.22
C THR A 27 -11.33 -0.95 -2.50
N GLY A 28 -10.78 -1.41 -3.64
CA GLY A 28 -11.10 -0.91 -4.97
C GLY A 28 -12.19 -1.74 -5.64
N ARG A 29 -12.89 -1.16 -6.52
CA ARG A 29 -13.76 -1.55 -7.63
C ARG A 29 -14.86 -0.51 -7.79
N TYR A 30 -15.16 -0.10 -9.01
CA TYR A 30 -16.23 0.85 -9.28
C TYR A 30 -17.56 0.40 -8.69
N GLY A 31 -18.28 1.30 -8.06
CA GLY A 31 -19.59 1.07 -7.45
C GLY A 31 -19.60 0.32 -6.12
N VAL A 32 -18.45 -0.23 -5.68
CA VAL A 32 -18.32 -0.99 -4.42
C VAL A 32 -17.01 -0.72 -3.68
N SER A 33 -16.27 0.31 -4.07
CA SER A 33 -15.09 0.77 -3.34
C SER A 33 -15.49 1.24 -1.95
N ALA A 34 -14.64 0.97 -0.94
CA ALA A 34 -14.91 1.35 0.44
C ALA A 34 -13.62 1.69 1.19
N LEU A 35 -13.79 2.51 2.22
CA LEU A 35 -12.82 2.68 3.30
C LEU A 35 -13.35 1.95 4.53
N CYS A 36 -12.62 0.94 5.00
CA CYS A 36 -13.02 0.14 6.18
C CYS A 36 -12.02 0.30 7.32
N ARG A 37 -12.50 0.17 8.56
CA ARG A 37 -11.63 0.00 9.74
C ARG A 37 -12.09 -1.17 10.58
N TYR A 38 -11.14 -1.82 11.24
CA TYR A 38 -11.39 -2.96 12.11
C TYR A 38 -10.23 -3.19 13.09
N PRO A 39 -10.49 -3.79 14.26
CA PRO A 39 -9.44 -4.17 15.20
C PRO A 39 -8.54 -5.25 14.57
N LEU A 40 -7.24 -5.13 14.75
CA LEU A 40 -6.27 -6.10 14.24
C LEU A 40 -6.55 -7.51 14.79
N GLY A 41 -6.88 -8.43 13.90
CA GLY A 41 -7.15 -9.84 14.22
C GLY A 41 -8.59 -10.16 14.60
N SER A 42 -9.53 -9.21 14.54
CA SER A 42 -10.95 -9.43 14.87
C SER A 42 -11.66 -10.38 13.90
N GLY A 43 -11.22 -10.40 12.64
CA GLY A 43 -11.87 -11.19 11.58
C GLY A 43 -13.21 -10.63 11.09
N ALA A 44 -13.63 -9.48 11.60
CA ALA A 44 -14.85 -8.78 11.20
C ALA A 44 -14.57 -7.29 10.99
N SER A 45 -15.19 -6.68 9.99
CA SER A 45 -15.16 -5.22 9.83
C SER A 45 -15.99 -4.56 10.92
N GLU A 46 -15.40 -3.55 11.57
CA GLU A 46 -16.11 -2.77 12.56
C GLU A 46 -17.01 -1.75 11.89
N ARG A 47 -16.44 -1.07 10.89
CA ARG A 47 -17.12 -0.02 10.13
C ARG A 47 -16.54 0.11 8.75
N CYS A 48 -17.38 0.35 7.75
CA CYS A 48 -17.01 0.75 6.40
C CYS A 48 -17.80 1.99 5.97
N ALA A 49 -17.15 2.86 5.22
CA ALA A 49 -17.76 3.97 4.51
C ALA A 49 -17.66 3.72 3.01
N ASP A 50 -18.78 3.90 2.31
CA ASP A 50 -18.82 3.73 0.86
C ASP A 50 -18.10 4.88 0.17
N VAL A 51 -17.25 4.57 -0.79
CA VAL A 51 -16.65 5.54 -1.70
C VAL A 51 -17.67 5.86 -2.81
N PRO A 52 -17.82 7.13 -3.23
CA PRO A 52 -18.72 7.46 -4.33
C PRO A 52 -18.49 6.57 -5.55
N ALA A 53 -19.58 6.09 -6.17
CA ALA A 53 -19.59 4.99 -7.14
C ALA A 53 -18.74 5.25 -8.39
N GLU A 54 -18.51 6.52 -8.71
CA GLU A 54 -17.67 6.96 -9.81
C GLU A 54 -16.18 6.75 -9.59
N PHE A 55 -15.73 6.47 -8.35
CA PHE A 55 -14.33 6.32 -8.00
C PHE A 55 -13.93 4.86 -7.80
N PHE A 56 -12.79 4.50 -8.34
CA PHE A 56 -12.06 3.30 -7.96
C PHE A 56 -11.04 3.67 -6.88
N ALA A 57 -11.29 3.27 -5.64
CA ALA A 57 -10.40 3.60 -4.52
C ALA A 57 -9.09 2.81 -4.58
N GLU A 58 -8.02 3.47 -4.17
CA GLU A 58 -6.65 2.97 -4.20
C GLU A 58 -5.97 3.16 -2.83
N GLY A 59 -4.67 3.39 -2.80
CA GLY A 59 -3.85 3.52 -1.60
C GLY A 59 -4.34 4.58 -0.61
N ILE A 60 -4.04 4.38 0.66
CA ILE A 60 -4.41 5.25 1.78
C ILE A 60 -3.22 5.59 2.66
N CYS A 61 -3.25 6.77 3.29
CA CYS A 61 -2.40 7.07 4.43
C CYS A 61 -3.13 7.94 5.46
N ARG A 62 -2.67 7.91 6.70
CA ARG A 62 -3.16 8.77 7.77
C ARG A 62 -2.20 9.94 8.00
N VAL A 63 -2.74 11.15 8.05
CA VAL A 63 -2.03 12.36 8.43
C VAL A 63 -2.85 13.09 9.49
N GLY A 64 -2.43 13.00 10.73
CA GLY A 64 -3.22 13.52 11.85
C GLY A 64 -4.61 12.88 11.92
N ASP A 65 -5.65 13.70 11.82
CA ASP A 65 -7.04 13.27 11.87
C ASP A 65 -7.65 13.03 10.47
N VAL A 66 -6.83 13.08 9.43
CA VAL A 66 -7.26 12.85 8.04
C VAL A 66 -6.74 11.51 7.53
N ILE A 67 -7.64 10.70 6.95
CA ILE A 67 -7.26 9.59 6.07
C ILE A 67 -7.35 10.10 4.64
N TRP A 68 -6.20 10.18 3.97
CA TRP A 68 -6.15 10.38 2.53
C TRP A 68 -6.36 9.07 1.80
N GLN A 69 -7.17 9.09 0.73
CA GLN A 69 -7.43 7.94 -0.13
C GLN A 69 -7.31 8.36 -1.59
N LEU A 70 -6.43 7.69 -2.33
CA LEU A 70 -6.27 7.91 -3.76
C LEU A 70 -7.41 7.28 -4.55
N THR A 71 -7.64 7.78 -5.75
CA THR A 71 -8.44 7.13 -6.79
C THR A 71 -7.56 6.74 -7.97
N TRP A 72 -7.94 5.70 -8.72
CA TRP A 72 -7.12 5.16 -9.80
C TRP A 72 -6.91 6.17 -10.93
N LYS A 73 -7.90 6.31 -11.81
CA LYS A 73 -7.81 7.12 -13.04
C LYS A 73 -8.53 8.46 -12.95
N GLU A 74 -9.32 8.64 -11.93
CA GLU A 74 -10.16 9.82 -11.74
C GLU A 74 -9.35 11.05 -11.34
N ARG A 75 -8.09 10.84 -10.92
CA ARG A 75 -7.17 11.92 -10.57
C ARG A 75 -7.71 12.83 -9.47
N VAL A 76 -8.28 12.20 -8.47
CA VAL A 76 -8.81 12.82 -7.27
C VAL A 76 -8.24 12.08 -6.07
N ALA A 77 -7.91 12.79 -5.02
CA ALA A 77 -7.68 12.22 -3.70
C ALA A 77 -8.83 12.66 -2.78
N LEU A 78 -9.31 11.71 -1.99
CA LEU A 78 -10.41 11.88 -1.05
C LEU A 78 -9.82 12.11 0.35
N ALA A 79 -10.41 13.03 1.11
CA ALA A 79 -10.08 13.29 2.50
C ALA A 79 -11.23 12.80 3.38
N TRP A 80 -10.91 11.92 4.31
CA TRP A 80 -11.86 11.37 5.28
C TRP A 80 -11.47 11.78 6.69
N ASP A 81 -12.44 12.10 7.51
CA ASP A 81 -12.22 12.27 8.94
C ASP A 81 -11.95 10.88 9.58
N ALA A 82 -10.87 10.75 10.32
CA ALA A 82 -10.43 9.47 10.87
C ALA A 82 -11.34 8.95 12.00
N ASP A 83 -12.05 9.81 12.72
CA ASP A 83 -12.94 9.41 13.81
C ASP A 83 -14.32 9.06 13.30
N THR A 84 -14.91 9.94 12.47
CA THR A 84 -16.28 9.80 11.98
C THR A 84 -16.38 8.96 10.72
N MET A 85 -15.29 8.82 9.95
CA MET A 85 -15.25 8.20 8.61
C MET A 85 -16.18 8.94 7.61
N GLU A 86 -16.40 10.23 7.81
CA GLU A 86 -17.11 11.08 6.87
C GLU A 86 -16.15 11.60 5.79
N LEU A 87 -16.63 11.65 4.55
CA LEU A 87 -15.89 12.28 3.45
C LEU A 87 -15.95 13.79 3.61
N THR A 88 -14.83 14.40 3.99
CA THR A 88 -14.72 15.83 4.31
C THR A 88 -14.21 16.69 3.17
N GLY A 89 -13.55 16.06 2.17
CA GLY A 89 -12.99 16.83 1.06
C GLY A 89 -12.51 15.99 -0.10
N ARG A 90 -12.23 16.70 -1.20
CA ARG A 90 -11.65 16.15 -2.43
C ARG A 90 -10.59 17.12 -2.94
N VAL A 91 -9.44 16.64 -3.32
CA VAL A 91 -8.39 17.46 -3.93
C VAL A 91 -7.99 16.92 -5.30
N PRO A 92 -7.63 17.78 -6.27
CA PRO A 92 -7.07 17.33 -7.53
C PRO A 92 -5.79 16.54 -7.33
N TYR A 93 -5.64 15.44 -8.07
CA TYR A 93 -4.46 14.58 -8.05
C TYR A 93 -3.94 14.41 -9.48
N ASN A 94 -2.68 14.70 -9.71
CA ASN A 94 -2.15 14.89 -11.06
C ASN A 94 -1.67 13.61 -11.76
N ARG A 95 -1.87 12.43 -11.13
CA ARG A 95 -1.44 11.12 -11.65
C ARG A 95 -2.52 10.05 -11.44
N GLU A 96 -2.31 8.84 -11.94
CA GLU A 96 -3.01 7.67 -11.42
C GLU A 96 -2.62 7.45 -9.96
N GLY A 97 -3.60 7.14 -9.11
CA GLY A 97 -3.31 6.76 -7.73
C GLY A 97 -3.11 5.25 -7.64
N TRP A 98 -2.02 4.80 -6.99
CA TRP A 98 -1.81 3.40 -6.66
C TRP A 98 -1.59 3.22 -5.17
N GLY A 99 -0.42 3.51 -4.65
CA GLY A 99 -0.11 3.41 -3.23
C GLY A 99 0.21 4.74 -2.58
N MET A 100 0.08 4.82 -1.26
CA MET A 100 0.55 5.97 -0.52
C MET A 100 0.92 5.61 0.92
N CYS A 101 1.88 6.34 1.49
CA CYS A 101 2.21 6.29 2.91
C CYS A 101 2.59 7.66 3.45
N ALA A 102 2.33 7.87 4.74
CA ALA A 102 2.87 9.01 5.46
C ALA A 102 4.30 8.72 5.92
N ALA A 103 5.21 9.65 5.67
CA ALA A 103 6.60 9.63 6.10
C ALA A 103 6.86 10.80 7.06
N ASP A 104 8.13 11.03 7.42
CA ASP A 104 8.51 12.09 8.36
C ASP A 104 8.33 13.49 7.73
N GLY A 105 7.14 14.07 7.89
CA GLY A 105 6.82 15.43 7.43
C GLY A 105 6.33 15.53 5.98
N TYR A 106 6.17 14.44 5.25
CA TYR A 106 5.62 14.41 3.90
C TYR A 106 4.83 13.10 3.62
N VAL A 107 4.09 13.09 2.54
CA VAL A 107 3.43 11.89 2.02
C VAL A 107 4.19 11.39 0.79
N VAL A 108 4.31 10.08 0.64
CA VAL A 108 4.87 9.44 -0.56
C VAL A 108 3.76 8.71 -1.30
N THR A 109 3.73 8.86 -2.62
CA THR A 109 2.75 8.19 -3.48
C THR A 109 3.40 7.48 -4.65
N SER A 110 2.77 6.41 -5.13
CA SER A 110 3.13 5.64 -6.33
C SER A 110 2.01 5.68 -7.37
N ASP A 111 2.34 5.35 -8.62
CA ASP A 111 1.44 5.29 -9.76
C ASP A 111 1.70 4.06 -10.66
N GLY A 112 2.38 3.05 -10.12
CA GLY A 112 2.77 1.84 -10.87
C GLY A 112 4.00 2.01 -11.76
N SER A 113 4.49 3.23 -11.94
CA SER A 113 5.76 3.49 -12.64
C SER A 113 6.97 3.22 -11.73
N SER A 114 8.14 3.67 -12.17
CA SER A 114 9.36 3.68 -11.37
C SER A 114 9.58 4.99 -10.62
N GLU A 115 8.52 5.75 -10.41
CA GLU A 115 8.58 7.03 -9.71
C GLU A 115 7.80 6.97 -8.40
N LEU A 116 8.38 7.54 -7.37
CA LEU A 116 7.69 7.93 -6.15
C LEU A 116 7.59 9.45 -6.12
N VAL A 117 6.45 9.97 -5.67
CA VAL A 117 6.27 11.42 -5.55
C VAL A 117 6.13 11.78 -4.08
N ARG A 118 6.99 12.69 -3.61
CA ARG A 118 6.83 13.34 -2.31
C ARG A 118 5.80 14.46 -2.44
N ARG A 119 4.90 14.54 -1.48
CA ARG A 119 3.79 15.47 -1.47
C ARG A 119 3.64 16.18 -0.14
N ASP A 120 3.08 17.36 -0.18
CA ASP A 120 2.67 18.08 1.01
C ASP A 120 1.57 17.30 1.74
N PRO A 121 1.68 17.05 3.05
CA PRO A 121 0.69 16.28 3.79
C PRO A 121 -0.67 16.99 3.94
N LYS A 122 -0.73 18.30 3.70
CA LYS A 122 -1.97 19.10 3.88
C LYS A 122 -2.90 19.03 2.69
N ASP A 123 -2.36 19.02 1.47
CA ASP A 123 -3.14 19.15 0.23
C ASP A 123 -2.69 18.20 -0.89
N LEU A 124 -1.70 17.33 -0.61
CA LEU A 124 -1.08 16.40 -1.54
C LEU A 124 -0.44 17.06 -2.77
N SER A 125 -0.12 18.37 -2.72
CA SER A 125 0.62 19.03 -3.77
C SER A 125 2.01 18.40 -3.95
N PRO A 126 2.47 18.16 -5.20
CA PRO A 126 3.74 17.50 -5.44
C PRO A 126 4.92 18.40 -5.07
N GLN A 127 5.90 17.87 -4.33
CA GLN A 127 7.11 18.56 -3.90
C GLN A 127 8.36 18.06 -4.64
N ALA A 128 8.48 16.74 -4.83
CA ALA A 128 9.63 16.14 -5.51
C ALA A 128 9.26 14.78 -6.15
N VAL A 129 9.99 14.41 -7.19
CA VAL A 129 9.92 13.09 -7.83
C VAL A 129 11.21 12.34 -7.54
N VAL A 130 11.09 11.10 -7.08
CA VAL A 130 12.20 10.19 -6.79
C VAL A 130 12.13 9.02 -7.78
N HIS A 131 13.19 8.81 -8.55
CA HIS A 131 13.28 7.71 -9.52
C HIS A 131 13.83 6.46 -8.85
N VAL A 132 13.01 5.42 -8.77
CA VAL A 132 13.37 4.18 -8.08
C VAL A 132 14.21 3.26 -8.99
N ARG A 133 15.34 2.81 -8.46
CA ARG A 133 16.30 1.98 -9.18
C ARG A 133 16.84 0.86 -8.28
N SER A 134 17.19 -0.24 -8.93
CA SER A 134 17.95 -1.33 -8.32
C SER A 134 19.11 -1.68 -9.27
N ASN A 135 20.34 -1.56 -8.79
CA ASN A 135 21.55 -1.79 -9.62
C ASN A 135 21.52 -0.98 -10.94
N GLY A 136 21.12 0.30 -10.86
CA GLY A 136 21.02 1.21 -12.00
C GLY A 136 19.81 1.01 -12.92
N ARG A 137 19.00 -0.03 -12.75
CA ARG A 137 17.80 -0.32 -13.54
C ARG A 137 16.55 0.20 -12.85
N ARG A 138 15.61 0.75 -13.61
CA ARG A 138 14.32 1.23 -13.10
C ARG A 138 13.48 0.08 -12.54
N VAL A 139 12.83 0.30 -11.40
CA VAL A 139 11.90 -0.64 -10.77
C VAL A 139 10.48 -0.17 -11.02
N GLN A 140 9.69 -0.92 -11.77
CA GLN A 140 8.30 -0.61 -12.09
C GLN A 140 7.33 -1.42 -11.22
N GLY A 141 6.06 -1.05 -11.27
CA GLY A 141 5.01 -1.76 -10.55
C GLY A 141 4.97 -1.42 -9.07
N LEU A 142 5.52 -0.27 -8.65
CA LEU A 142 5.41 0.19 -7.28
C LEU A 142 3.94 0.42 -6.96
N ASN A 143 3.42 -0.33 -5.97
CA ASN A 143 2.02 -0.29 -5.58
C ASN A 143 1.88 0.18 -4.13
N ASP A 144 1.11 -0.51 -3.29
CA ASP A 144 0.86 -0.05 -1.93
C ASP A 144 2.15 0.13 -1.14
N LEU A 145 2.18 1.17 -0.32
CA LEU A 145 3.36 1.69 0.34
C LEU A 145 3.21 1.69 1.85
N ALA A 146 4.33 1.48 2.56
CA ALA A 146 4.43 1.71 4.00
C ALA A 146 5.73 2.42 4.34
N TRP A 147 5.70 3.26 5.38
CA TRP A 147 6.90 3.91 5.92
C TRP A 147 7.39 3.15 7.15
N SER A 148 8.63 2.72 7.16
CA SER A 148 9.28 2.11 8.34
C SER A 148 10.79 2.13 8.20
N MET A 149 11.49 2.27 9.33
CA MET A 149 12.96 2.22 9.38
C MET A 149 13.65 3.22 8.44
N GLY A 150 13.07 4.42 8.27
CA GLY A 150 13.60 5.46 7.37
C GLY A 150 13.50 5.09 5.87
N ARG A 151 12.64 4.17 5.48
CA ARG A 151 12.46 3.69 4.10
C ARG A 151 11.01 3.63 3.69
N VAL A 152 10.79 3.76 2.40
CA VAL A 152 9.52 3.40 1.76
C VAL A 152 9.55 1.92 1.41
N TRP A 153 8.61 1.16 1.93
CA TRP A 153 8.40 -0.25 1.60
C TRP A 153 7.25 -0.37 0.62
N ALA A 154 7.51 -0.94 -0.55
CA ALA A 154 6.54 -1.01 -1.64
C ALA A 154 6.22 -2.44 -2.05
N ASN A 155 4.94 -2.78 -2.22
CA ASN A 155 4.56 -3.95 -2.98
C ASN A 155 4.97 -3.78 -4.44
N VAL A 156 5.59 -4.79 -5.05
CA VAL A 156 5.86 -4.80 -6.50
C VAL A 156 4.73 -5.58 -7.18
N ALA A 157 3.87 -4.88 -7.89
CA ALA A 157 2.64 -5.41 -8.49
C ALA A 157 2.88 -6.66 -9.35
N GLY A 158 1.96 -7.63 -9.27
CA GLY A 158 2.06 -8.89 -10.01
C GLY A 158 3.14 -9.84 -9.50
N THR A 159 3.84 -9.50 -8.44
CA THR A 159 4.92 -10.30 -7.86
C THR A 159 4.66 -10.65 -6.39
N HIS A 160 5.59 -11.37 -5.78
CA HIS A 160 5.63 -11.66 -4.35
C HIS A 160 6.71 -10.86 -3.62
N TYR A 161 7.18 -9.78 -4.23
CA TYR A 161 8.28 -9.02 -3.69
C TYR A 161 7.80 -7.72 -3.03
N VAL A 162 8.50 -7.38 -1.96
CA VAL A 162 8.43 -6.07 -1.31
C VAL A 162 9.80 -5.44 -1.44
N ALA A 163 9.87 -4.22 -1.94
CA ALA A 163 11.09 -3.45 -2.06
C ALA A 163 11.20 -2.42 -0.94
N GLY A 164 12.33 -2.39 -0.25
CA GLY A 164 12.71 -1.30 0.64
C GLY A 164 13.51 -0.26 -0.14
N ILE A 165 13.05 0.98 -0.16
CA ILE A 165 13.54 2.05 -1.02
C ILE A 165 14.05 3.19 -0.14
N ASP A 166 15.26 3.62 -0.38
CA ASP A 166 15.78 4.85 0.21
C ASP A 166 15.02 6.06 -0.38
N PRO A 167 14.37 6.87 0.46
CA PRO A 167 13.48 7.91 -0.02
C PRO A 167 14.20 9.09 -0.68
N ASP A 168 15.49 9.28 -0.44
CA ASP A 168 16.26 10.40 -0.97
C ASP A 168 16.90 10.07 -2.32
N SER A 169 17.55 8.91 -2.39
CA SER A 169 18.24 8.46 -3.61
C SER A 169 17.36 7.70 -4.58
N GLY A 170 16.27 7.07 -4.10
CA GLY A 170 15.45 6.15 -4.87
C GLY A 170 16.09 4.76 -5.05
N GLU A 171 17.25 4.50 -4.45
CA GLU A 171 17.88 3.18 -4.55
C GLU A 171 17.12 2.14 -3.73
N VAL A 172 16.90 0.98 -4.33
CA VAL A 172 16.35 -0.19 -3.63
C VAL A 172 17.46 -0.78 -2.76
N THR A 173 17.30 -0.64 -1.45
CA THR A 173 18.26 -1.14 -0.45
C THR A 173 17.96 -2.55 0.01
N ASP A 174 16.68 -2.94 -0.07
CA ASP A 174 16.20 -4.22 0.41
C ASP A 174 15.19 -4.82 -0.54
N ILE A 175 15.24 -6.14 -0.74
CA ILE A 175 14.24 -6.88 -1.49
C ILE A 175 13.85 -8.10 -0.68
N VAL A 176 12.57 -8.23 -0.40
CA VAL A 176 12.03 -9.33 0.37
C VAL A 176 11.09 -10.18 -0.47
N ASN A 177 11.37 -11.48 -0.57
CA ASN A 177 10.46 -12.43 -1.18
C ASN A 177 9.46 -12.91 -0.13
N ALA A 178 8.22 -12.43 -0.23
CA ALA A 178 7.13 -12.78 0.68
C ALA A 178 6.40 -14.09 0.29
N ARG A 179 6.94 -14.87 -0.68
CA ARG A 179 6.29 -16.07 -1.21
C ARG A 179 6.07 -17.18 -0.17
N ARG A 180 6.89 -17.27 0.88
CA ARG A 180 6.73 -18.30 1.93
C ARG A 180 5.41 -18.13 2.67
N GLY A 181 4.61 -19.19 2.64
CA GLY A 181 3.28 -19.20 3.26
C GLY A 181 2.19 -18.56 2.41
N TRP A 182 2.42 -18.35 1.12
CA TRP A 182 1.47 -17.86 0.15
C TRP A 182 0.35 -18.89 -0.09
N GLU A 183 -0.89 -18.47 0.09
CA GLU A 183 -2.02 -19.27 -0.37
C GLU A 183 -2.14 -19.08 -1.87
N ARG A 184 -2.07 -20.17 -2.63
CA ARG A 184 -2.52 -20.11 -4.01
C ARG A 184 -4.04 -19.91 -3.97
N HIS A 185 -4.49 -18.69 -4.28
CA HIS A 185 -5.88 -18.50 -4.65
C HIS A 185 -6.08 -19.15 -6.01
N LEU A 186 -6.35 -20.45 -5.97
CA LEU A 186 -6.64 -21.24 -7.15
C LEU A 186 -7.90 -20.66 -7.79
N GLY A 187 -7.77 -20.02 -8.94
CA GLY A 187 -8.87 -19.63 -9.81
C GLY A 187 -9.10 -18.12 -10.04
N ASP A 188 -8.52 -17.22 -9.26
CA ASP A 188 -8.65 -15.77 -9.50
C ASP A 188 -7.29 -15.15 -9.84
N PRO A 189 -7.03 -14.80 -11.12
CA PRO A 189 -5.78 -14.16 -11.52
C PRO A 189 -5.59 -12.76 -10.93
N GLN A 190 -6.66 -12.14 -10.41
CA GLN A 190 -6.61 -10.84 -9.75
C GLN A 190 -6.24 -10.93 -8.26
N ALA A 191 -6.24 -12.13 -7.68
CA ALA A 191 -5.90 -12.35 -6.27
C ALA A 191 -4.38 -12.22 -6.02
N ILE A 192 -3.81 -11.07 -6.37
CA ILE A 192 -2.38 -10.74 -6.21
C ILE A 192 -2.10 -10.10 -4.86
N MET A 193 -0.83 -10.15 -4.43
CA MET A 193 -0.38 -9.43 -3.24
C MET A 193 -0.54 -7.93 -3.45
N ASN A 194 -1.28 -7.31 -2.56
CA ASN A 194 -1.39 -5.87 -2.42
C ASN A 194 -1.93 -5.53 -1.03
N GLY A 195 -1.38 -4.51 -0.41
CA GLY A 195 -1.62 -4.14 0.98
C GLY A 195 -0.41 -4.42 1.86
N ILE A 196 0.24 -3.34 2.29
CA ILE A 196 1.36 -3.36 3.23
C ILE A 196 1.17 -2.27 4.28
N ALA A 197 1.24 -2.64 5.55
CA ALA A 197 1.22 -1.69 6.66
C ALA A 197 2.36 -1.96 7.63
N ALA A 198 3.08 -0.93 8.04
CA ALA A 198 4.10 -1.04 9.09
C ALA A 198 3.43 -1.16 10.45
N LEU A 199 4.01 -1.97 11.32
CA LEU A 199 3.63 -2.10 12.73
C LEU A 199 4.64 -1.33 13.60
N PRO A 200 4.27 -0.99 14.86
CA PRO A 200 5.15 -0.25 15.77
C PRO A 200 6.48 -0.95 16.06
N ALA A 201 6.51 -2.29 16.04
CA ALA A 201 7.75 -3.03 16.22
C ALA A 201 8.59 -2.98 14.93
N GLU A 202 9.85 -2.62 15.07
CA GLU A 202 10.78 -2.47 13.97
C GLU A 202 10.85 -3.70 13.06
N GLY A 203 10.71 -3.48 11.77
CA GLY A 203 10.72 -4.55 10.76
C GLY A 203 9.48 -5.42 10.73
N GLU A 204 8.46 -5.11 11.52
CA GLU A 204 7.19 -5.85 11.49
C GLU A 204 6.14 -5.15 10.60
N PHE A 205 5.46 -5.98 9.80
CA PHE A 205 4.48 -5.51 8.84
C PHE A 205 3.27 -6.42 8.78
N LEU A 206 2.17 -5.85 8.35
CA LEU A 206 1.02 -6.58 7.83
C LEU A 206 1.14 -6.66 6.31
N LEU A 207 0.95 -7.83 5.75
CA LEU A 207 0.86 -8.07 4.30
C LEU A 207 -0.44 -8.79 3.99
N THR A 208 -1.12 -8.35 2.94
CA THR A 208 -2.32 -9.01 2.42
C THR A 208 -2.36 -8.99 0.90
N GLY A 209 -3.50 -9.29 0.31
CA GLY A 209 -3.73 -9.24 -1.12
C GLY A 209 -5.19 -9.16 -1.47
N LYS A 210 -5.46 -8.85 -2.74
CA LYS A 210 -6.79 -8.71 -3.31
C LYS A 210 -7.56 -10.01 -3.13
N CYS A 211 -8.73 -9.94 -2.48
CA CYS A 211 -9.60 -11.07 -2.18
C CYS A 211 -8.97 -12.16 -1.28
N TRP A 212 -7.91 -11.85 -0.57
CA TRP A 212 -7.28 -12.84 0.31
C TRP A 212 -8.07 -13.06 1.60
N ARG A 213 -7.99 -14.30 2.11
CA ARG A 213 -8.61 -14.70 3.38
C ARG A 213 -7.83 -14.25 4.61
N TRP A 214 -6.55 -13.91 4.44
CA TRP A 214 -5.64 -13.71 5.55
C TRP A 214 -4.82 -12.43 5.39
N ILE A 215 -4.70 -11.72 6.47
CA ILE A 215 -3.64 -10.74 6.67
C ILE A 215 -2.50 -11.48 7.36
N ARG A 216 -1.28 -11.25 6.91
CA ARG A 216 -0.08 -11.85 7.47
C ARG A 216 0.70 -10.84 8.25
N HIS A 217 0.89 -11.12 9.53
CA HIS A 217 1.87 -10.44 10.35
C HIS A 217 3.23 -11.08 10.06
N VAL A 218 4.14 -10.30 9.53
CA VAL A 218 5.48 -10.73 9.12
C VAL A 218 6.54 -9.86 9.79
N ARG A 219 7.72 -10.43 9.99
CA ARG A 219 8.92 -9.66 10.25
C ARG A 219 9.80 -9.75 9.02
N LEU A 220 10.01 -8.63 8.35
CA LEU A 220 10.91 -8.53 7.22
C LEU A 220 12.34 -8.48 7.76
N ARG A 221 13.19 -9.33 7.23
CA ARG A 221 14.63 -9.29 7.50
C ARG A 221 15.29 -8.93 6.19
N PRO A 222 16.24 -7.97 6.18
CA PRO A 222 17.01 -7.68 4.99
C PRO A 222 17.58 -9.00 4.45
N ALA A 223 17.42 -9.22 3.15
CA ALA A 223 18.02 -10.38 2.52
C ALA A 223 19.54 -10.19 2.55
N LEU A 224 20.27 -11.21 2.97
CA LEU A 224 21.73 -11.25 2.88
C LEU A 224 22.21 -11.22 1.43
N ASP A 225 21.32 -11.52 0.48
CA ASP A 225 21.57 -11.52 -0.96
C ASP A 225 20.68 -10.43 -1.62
N ARG A 226 21.29 -9.33 -2.03
CA ARG A 226 20.64 -8.14 -2.60
C ARG A 226 20.17 -8.32 -4.06
N GLN A 227 20.14 -9.53 -4.58
CA GLN A 227 19.76 -9.78 -5.97
C GLN A 227 18.32 -10.29 -6.06
N ALA A 228 17.37 -9.38 -6.32
CA ALA A 228 16.12 -9.82 -6.91
C ALA A 228 16.40 -10.36 -8.32
N PRO A 229 15.69 -11.43 -8.74
CA PRO A 229 15.77 -11.86 -10.13
C PRO A 229 15.41 -10.68 -11.04
N GLU A 230 16.22 -10.44 -12.06
CA GLU A 230 16.10 -9.26 -12.95
C GLU A 230 14.70 -9.07 -13.55
N HIS A 231 13.99 -10.17 -13.85
CA HIS A 231 12.63 -10.14 -14.39
C HIS A 231 11.56 -9.62 -13.41
N VAL A 232 11.85 -9.60 -12.11
CA VAL A 232 10.91 -9.13 -11.08
C VAL A 232 10.82 -7.61 -11.06
N LEU A 233 11.94 -6.96 -11.33
CA LEU A 233 12.06 -5.50 -11.23
C LEU A 233 11.62 -4.80 -12.52
N SER A 234 11.44 -5.52 -13.63
CA SER A 234 11.03 -4.98 -14.92
C SER A 234 9.51 -4.86 -15.12
N GLY A 235 8.69 -5.26 -14.12
CA GLY A 235 7.23 -5.17 -14.22
C GLY A 235 6.59 -6.11 -15.26
N GLN A 236 7.35 -7.03 -15.83
CA GLN A 236 6.81 -8.05 -16.74
C GLN A 236 6.26 -9.21 -15.91
N ALA A 237 4.97 -9.13 -15.56
CA ALA A 237 4.21 -10.31 -15.15
C ALA A 237 4.18 -11.29 -16.35
N ARG A 238 4.66 -12.52 -16.15
CA ARG A 238 4.41 -13.64 -17.05
C ARG A 238 3.05 -14.24 -16.76
#